data_c89876d640dc3b769386a52e9f735eb3
#
_entry.id   c89876d640dc3b769386a52e9f735eb3
#
_cell.length_a   1.000
_cell.length_b   1.000
_cell.length_c   1.000
_cell.angle_alpha   90.00
_cell.angle_beta   90.00
_cell.angle_gamma   90.00
#
_symmetry.space_group_name_H-M   'P 1'
#
loop_
_entity.id
_entity.type
_entity.pdbx_description
1 polymer ?
#
loop_
_entity_poly.entity_id
_entity_poly.type
_entity_poly.pdbx_seq_one_letter_code
_entity_poly.pdbx_strand_id
1 'polypeptide(L)'
;NFTGTLSDFHHLYEENNDWLFGHFSYVSQTEKEKEKTHDGFDNIFFFQPQAVLILKKNILTIETINHSPEDVFHAILQQENISLKINNDQKINIRANIEKEEYISIIQQLRKNIHRGDCYEINFCIQFFAENYSLDPLETFKNLLAVSPNPFSCLYKNEHNFLICASPERFLQKEGKQIISQPIKGTARRDLQNKRNDALQKKLLSESRKEQSENVMAVDLARNDLSRFCEEGSVQVSELFGIYSFPQVYQMISTVEGIVPVNINLADIIDAAFPMASMTGAPKKKVMELIRQYEKTNRGIFSGTVGYITPKKNFDFNVVIRSIVYNAKTKSLSFPVGGGITWLSEPEKEYEECVLKASAIMKILGYRLPYLIL
;
A
#
# COMPACT_ATOMS: atom_id res chain seq x y z
N ASN A 1 14.64 13.28 12.59
CA ASN A 1 14.55 12.01 11.86
C ASN A 1 14.84 10.86 12.81
N PHE A 2 14.11 9.79 12.67
CA PHE A 2 14.26 8.58 13.45
C PHE A 2 14.41 7.38 12.52
N THR A 3 15.40 6.54 12.80
CA THR A 3 15.55 5.18 12.26
C THR A 3 15.92 4.27 13.41
N GLY A 4 15.35 3.08 13.51
CA GLY A 4 15.64 2.18 14.63
C GLY A 4 14.78 0.92 14.60
N THR A 5 14.77 0.25 15.73
CA THR A 5 13.93 -0.93 15.96
C THR A 5 12.52 -0.54 16.38
N LEU A 6 11.61 -1.50 16.41
CA LEU A 6 10.26 -1.26 16.92
C LEU A 6 10.25 -0.85 18.40
N SER A 7 11.19 -1.35 19.19
CA SER A 7 11.40 -0.94 20.58
C SER A 7 11.85 0.51 20.71
N ASP A 8 12.76 0.96 19.84
CA ASP A 8 13.19 2.36 19.83
C ASP A 8 12.04 3.28 19.38
N PHE A 9 11.20 2.82 18.42
CA PHE A 9 10.03 3.55 17.98
C PHE A 9 8.96 3.67 19.08
N HIS A 10 8.86 2.66 19.95
CA HIS A 10 7.97 2.71 21.12
C HIS A 10 8.27 3.94 21.99
N HIS A 11 9.54 4.17 22.32
CA HIS A 11 9.97 5.35 23.10
C HIS A 11 9.71 6.65 22.34
N LEU A 12 10.05 6.73 21.05
CA LEU A 12 9.77 7.89 20.24
C LEU A 12 8.27 8.24 20.25
N TYR A 13 7.41 7.24 20.10
CA TYR A 13 5.97 7.45 20.07
C TYR A 13 5.43 7.99 21.41
N GLU A 14 5.97 7.53 22.55
CA GLU A 14 5.56 8.01 23.86
C GLU A 14 5.99 9.46 24.12
N GLU A 15 7.22 9.78 23.83
CA GLU A 15 7.83 11.08 24.12
C GLU A 15 7.39 12.18 23.16
N ASN A 16 7.10 11.84 21.91
CA ASN A 16 6.74 12.83 20.91
C ASN A 16 5.28 13.30 21.05
N ASN A 17 5.09 14.63 21.11
CA ASN A 17 3.77 15.27 21.17
C ASN A 17 3.50 16.14 19.93
N ASP A 18 4.10 15.82 18.82
CA ASP A 18 3.95 16.54 17.56
C ASP A 18 3.67 15.58 16.40
N TRP A 19 3.49 16.11 15.20
CA TRP A 19 3.30 15.34 14.00
C TRP A 19 4.53 14.47 13.71
N LEU A 20 4.29 13.22 13.35
CA LEU A 20 5.27 12.32 12.78
C LEU A 20 4.75 11.79 11.44
N PHE A 21 5.62 11.81 10.43
CA PHE A 21 5.37 11.18 9.14
C PHE A 21 6.41 10.10 8.91
N GLY A 22 6.00 8.97 8.34
CA GLY A 22 6.97 7.89 8.13
C GLY A 22 6.35 6.60 7.64
N HIS A 23 7.15 5.53 7.77
CA HIS A 23 6.79 4.23 7.26
C HIS A 23 7.30 3.08 8.12
N PHE A 24 6.62 1.94 7.96
CA PHE A 24 7.12 0.61 8.34
C PHE A 24 7.22 -0.21 7.05
N SER A 25 8.44 -0.67 6.71
CA SER A 25 8.67 -1.57 5.58
C SER A 25 8.16 -2.98 5.88
N TYR A 26 7.85 -3.75 4.83
CA TYR A 26 7.51 -5.16 4.96
C TYR A 26 8.74 -5.94 5.43
N VAL A 27 8.85 -6.14 6.74
CA VAL A 27 9.94 -6.90 7.36
C VAL A 27 9.41 -8.26 7.81
N SER A 28 10.14 -9.29 7.50
CA SER A 28 9.91 -10.57 8.11
C SER A 28 10.41 -10.53 9.57
N GLN A 29 9.58 -10.91 10.53
CA GLN A 29 9.86 -10.89 11.97
C GLN A 29 11.17 -11.60 12.40
N THR A 30 11.88 -12.26 11.47
CA THR A 30 13.12 -13.00 11.73
C THR A 30 14.37 -12.34 11.13
N GLU A 31 14.24 -11.25 10.37
CA GLU A 31 15.40 -10.53 9.82
C GLU A 31 15.91 -9.51 10.84
N LYS A 32 17.18 -9.61 11.17
CA LYS A 32 17.85 -8.74 12.12
C LYS A 32 17.78 -7.28 11.65
N GLU A 33 17.24 -6.48 12.45
CA GLU A 33 16.63 -5.16 12.43
C GLU A 33 17.52 -3.97 11.96
N LYS A 34 18.66 -4.14 11.34
CA LYS A 34 19.59 -3.02 11.09
C LYS A 34 19.98 -2.75 9.65
N GLU A 35 19.47 -3.49 8.68
CA GLU A 35 19.86 -3.30 7.29
C GLU A 35 18.77 -2.52 6.52
N LYS A 36 19.22 -1.55 5.71
CA LYS A 36 18.35 -0.92 4.72
C LYS A 36 17.79 -1.99 3.78
N THR A 37 16.54 -1.86 3.41
CA THR A 37 15.95 -2.73 2.40
C THR A 37 16.68 -2.55 1.07
N HIS A 38 16.59 -3.54 0.17
CA HIS A 38 17.24 -3.48 -1.15
C HIS A 38 16.80 -2.27 -2.00
N ASP A 39 15.65 -1.68 -1.70
CA ASP A 39 15.10 -0.48 -2.33
C ASP A 39 15.64 0.83 -1.72
N GLY A 40 16.50 0.73 -0.71
CA GLY A 40 17.18 1.84 -0.05
C GLY A 40 16.38 2.55 1.02
N PHE A 41 15.16 2.12 1.32
CA PHE A 41 14.42 2.60 2.48
C PHE A 41 14.88 1.90 3.77
N ASP A 42 14.70 2.55 4.90
CA ASP A 42 14.90 1.94 6.20
C ASP A 42 13.75 0.99 6.55
N ASN A 43 13.96 0.08 7.50
CA ASN A 43 12.86 -0.79 7.95
C ASN A 43 11.78 0.00 8.68
N ILE A 44 12.21 0.98 9.49
CA ILE A 44 11.33 1.93 10.18
C ILE A 44 11.96 3.31 10.04
N PHE A 45 11.21 4.26 9.54
CA PHE A 45 11.67 5.65 9.45
C PHE A 45 10.52 6.59 9.75
N PHE A 46 10.74 7.54 10.66
CA PHE A 46 9.83 8.63 10.97
C PHE A 46 10.56 9.95 11.07
N PHE A 47 9.88 11.03 10.71
CA PHE A 47 10.40 12.38 10.86
C PHE A 47 9.31 13.31 11.39
N GLN A 48 9.73 14.30 12.16
CA GLN A 48 8.94 15.44 12.56
C GLN A 48 9.10 16.54 11.51
N PRO A 49 8.04 16.97 10.83
CA PRO A 49 8.11 18.01 9.83
C PRO A 49 8.27 19.40 10.47
N GLN A 50 8.91 20.33 9.77
CA GLN A 50 8.97 21.73 10.18
C GLN A 50 7.66 22.48 9.90
N ALA A 51 6.91 22.03 8.90
CA ALA A 51 5.60 22.55 8.55
C ALA A 51 4.67 21.43 8.08
N VAL A 52 3.43 21.49 8.54
CA VAL A 52 2.33 20.62 8.11
C VAL A 52 1.27 21.47 7.44
N LEU A 53 0.92 21.12 6.21
CA LEU A 53 -0.13 21.77 5.44
C LEU A 53 -1.31 20.82 5.31
N ILE A 54 -2.46 21.23 5.83
CA ILE A 54 -3.68 20.44 5.82
C ILE A 54 -4.72 21.14 4.95
N LEU A 55 -4.98 20.60 3.77
CA LEU A 55 -6.02 21.11 2.88
C LEU A 55 -7.29 20.27 3.05
N LYS A 56 -8.34 20.86 3.62
CA LYS A 56 -9.66 20.23 3.71
C LYS A 56 -10.69 21.09 2.99
N LYS A 57 -11.31 20.57 1.93
CA LYS A 57 -12.16 21.34 1.02
C LYS A 57 -11.37 22.53 0.48
N ASN A 58 -11.75 23.77 0.83
CA ASN A 58 -11.11 25.01 0.40
C ASN A 58 -10.39 25.73 1.55
N ILE A 59 -10.14 25.06 2.66
CA ILE A 59 -9.47 25.62 3.84
C ILE A 59 -8.10 24.99 3.95
N LEU A 60 -7.05 25.83 3.89
CA LEU A 60 -5.66 25.47 4.15
C LEU A 60 -5.33 25.82 5.60
N THR A 61 -4.97 24.84 6.40
CA THR A 61 -4.39 25.03 7.73
C THR A 61 -2.88 24.82 7.62
N ILE A 62 -2.10 25.73 8.21
CA ILE A 62 -0.64 25.66 8.23
C ILE A 62 -0.21 25.59 9.71
N GLU A 63 0.44 24.50 10.09
CA GLU A 63 1.04 24.29 11.40
C GLU A 63 2.56 24.26 11.22
N THR A 64 3.30 25.04 12.03
CA THR A 64 4.75 25.20 11.84
C THR A 64 5.50 25.14 13.16
N ILE A 65 6.77 24.72 13.09
CA ILE A 65 7.75 24.81 14.16
C ILE A 65 8.80 25.84 13.74
N ASN A 66 9.04 26.83 14.58
CA ASN A 66 10.08 27.88 14.37
C ASN A 66 9.95 28.75 13.10
N HIS A 67 8.80 28.72 12.43
CA HIS A 67 8.50 29.56 11.26
C HIS A 67 7.15 30.26 11.45
N SER A 68 6.97 31.45 10.85
CA SER A 68 5.66 32.07 10.77
C SER A 68 4.80 31.31 9.74
N PRO A 69 3.54 30.95 10.05
CA PRO A 69 2.62 30.37 9.06
C PRO A 69 2.40 31.29 7.86
N GLU A 70 2.45 32.61 8.06
CA GLU A 70 2.34 33.61 7.00
C GLU A 70 3.52 33.56 6.04
N ASP A 71 4.75 33.41 6.56
CA ASP A 71 5.96 33.27 5.71
C ASP A 71 5.90 32.00 4.88
N VAL A 72 5.45 30.89 5.46
CA VAL A 72 5.24 29.62 4.72
C VAL A 72 4.20 29.81 3.63
N PHE A 73 3.08 30.50 3.94
CA PHE A 73 2.05 30.77 2.95
C PHE A 73 2.55 31.65 1.80
N HIS A 74 3.28 32.73 2.11
CA HIS A 74 3.88 33.59 1.10
C HIS A 74 4.90 32.84 0.24
N ALA A 75 5.72 31.97 0.85
CA ALA A 75 6.66 31.14 0.10
C ALA A 75 5.96 30.18 -0.89
N ILE A 76 4.80 29.62 -0.50
CA ILE A 76 3.98 28.79 -1.39
C ILE A 76 3.46 29.62 -2.58
N LEU A 77 2.93 30.81 -2.32
CA LEU A 77 2.39 31.68 -3.39
C LEU A 77 3.45 32.16 -4.36
N GLN A 78 4.71 32.31 -3.92
CA GLN A 78 5.84 32.75 -4.75
C GLN A 78 6.46 31.60 -5.56
N GLN A 79 6.10 30.34 -5.29
CA GLN A 79 6.61 29.22 -6.07
C GLN A 79 6.06 29.28 -7.50
N GLU A 80 6.96 29.51 -8.44
CA GLU A 80 6.64 29.29 -9.85
C GLU A 80 6.47 27.78 -10.12
N ASN A 81 5.58 27.43 -11.05
CA ASN A 81 5.42 26.06 -11.52
C ASN A 81 6.68 25.64 -12.29
N ILE A 82 7.71 25.20 -11.58
CA ILE A 82 8.93 24.65 -12.18
C ILE A 82 8.56 23.27 -12.73
N SER A 83 8.21 23.22 -13.99
CA SER A 83 8.14 21.96 -14.73
C SER A 83 9.58 21.56 -15.09
N LEU A 84 10.15 20.63 -14.37
CA LEU A 84 11.38 19.97 -14.80
C LEU A 84 11.02 19.16 -16.06
N LYS A 85 11.26 19.74 -17.24
CA LYS A 85 11.16 19.00 -18.50
C LYS A 85 12.30 17.97 -18.53
N ILE A 86 12.07 16.81 -17.98
CA ILE A 86 12.90 15.64 -18.30
C ILE A 86 12.49 15.24 -19.72
N ASN A 87 13.42 15.37 -20.67
CA ASN A 87 13.21 14.88 -22.03
C ASN A 87 12.99 13.36 -21.95
N ASN A 88 11.74 12.94 -22.10
CA ASN A 88 11.34 11.54 -22.06
C ASN A 88 11.61 10.80 -23.39
N ASP A 89 12.68 11.14 -24.12
CA ASP A 89 13.13 10.37 -25.30
C ASP A 89 13.82 9.06 -24.91
N GLN A 90 14.02 8.83 -23.61
CA GLN A 90 14.66 7.63 -23.11
C GLN A 90 13.65 6.45 -23.12
N LYS A 91 13.89 5.47 -23.98
CA LYS A 91 13.12 4.22 -23.97
C LYS A 91 13.40 3.48 -22.66
N ILE A 92 12.34 3.21 -21.90
CA ILE A 92 12.44 2.39 -20.69
C ILE A 92 12.50 0.91 -21.06
N ASN A 93 13.43 0.19 -20.42
CA ASN A 93 13.53 -1.28 -20.52
C ASN A 93 13.05 -1.90 -19.21
N ILE A 94 11.78 -2.31 -19.17
CA ILE A 94 11.18 -2.96 -18.00
C ILE A 94 11.39 -4.46 -18.10
N ARG A 95 11.92 -5.05 -17.02
CA ARG A 95 12.11 -6.49 -16.84
C ARG A 95 11.32 -6.97 -15.64
N ALA A 96 10.95 -8.24 -15.62
CA ALA A 96 10.41 -8.91 -14.45
C ALA A 96 11.50 -9.71 -13.73
N ASN A 97 11.43 -9.82 -12.40
CA ASN A 97 12.33 -10.66 -11.61
C ASN A 97 12.00 -12.16 -11.72
N ILE A 98 10.78 -12.48 -12.17
CA ILE A 98 10.28 -13.84 -12.40
C ILE A 98 9.60 -13.85 -13.77
N GLU A 99 10.05 -14.71 -14.67
CA GLU A 99 9.46 -14.89 -16.00
C GLU A 99 8.11 -15.62 -15.91
N LYS A 100 7.27 -15.51 -16.96
CA LYS A 100 5.90 -16.03 -16.98
C LYS A 100 5.84 -17.53 -16.66
N GLU A 101 6.68 -18.32 -17.28
CA GLU A 101 6.72 -19.79 -17.14
C GLU A 101 7.11 -20.19 -15.72
N GLU A 102 8.05 -19.49 -15.14
CA GLU A 102 8.48 -19.70 -13.76
C GLU A 102 7.39 -19.28 -12.77
N TYR A 103 6.72 -18.13 -13.01
CA TYR A 103 5.57 -17.71 -12.20
C TYR A 103 4.49 -18.80 -12.18
N ILE A 104 4.10 -19.32 -13.35
CA ILE A 104 3.12 -20.39 -13.48
C ILE A 104 3.52 -21.61 -12.66
N SER A 105 4.80 -22.02 -12.75
CA SER A 105 5.34 -23.15 -11.98
C SER A 105 5.26 -22.91 -10.47
N ILE A 106 5.60 -21.69 -10.01
CA ILE A 106 5.50 -21.33 -8.58
C ILE A 106 4.05 -21.37 -8.11
N ILE A 107 3.11 -20.80 -8.88
CA ILE A 107 1.68 -20.84 -8.49
C ILE A 107 1.17 -22.28 -8.38
N GLN A 108 1.58 -23.17 -9.28
CA GLN A 108 1.25 -24.59 -9.18
C GLN A 108 1.80 -25.24 -7.90
N GLN A 109 3.00 -24.87 -7.45
CA GLN A 109 3.57 -25.37 -6.19
C GLN A 109 2.82 -24.79 -4.97
N LEU A 110 2.50 -23.50 -4.99
CA LEU A 110 1.70 -22.86 -3.93
C LEU A 110 0.32 -23.49 -3.81
N ARG A 111 -0.34 -23.82 -4.92
CA ARG A 111 -1.62 -24.57 -4.90
C ARG A 111 -1.47 -25.95 -4.29
N LYS A 112 -0.36 -26.66 -4.52
CA LYS A 112 -0.08 -27.94 -3.83
C LYS A 112 0.06 -27.75 -2.33
N ASN A 113 0.72 -26.68 -1.87
CA ASN A 113 0.81 -26.35 -0.45
C ASN A 113 -0.57 -26.06 0.14
N ILE A 114 -1.42 -25.30 -0.57
CA ILE A 114 -2.81 -25.02 -0.15
C ILE A 114 -3.62 -26.32 -0.09
N HIS A 115 -3.53 -27.17 -1.09
CA HIS A 115 -4.23 -28.46 -1.12
C HIS A 115 -3.81 -29.39 0.03
N ARG A 116 -2.54 -29.34 0.42
CA ARG A 116 -2.00 -30.10 1.55
C ARG A 116 -2.45 -29.54 2.91
N GLY A 117 -3.04 -28.35 2.94
CA GLY A 117 -3.51 -27.68 4.16
C GLY A 117 -2.46 -26.82 4.86
N ASP A 118 -1.36 -26.47 4.19
CA ASP A 118 -0.32 -25.60 4.76
C ASP A 118 -0.83 -24.16 4.95
N CYS A 119 -1.69 -23.69 4.05
CA CYS A 119 -2.34 -22.38 4.11
C CYS A 119 -3.64 -22.37 3.30
N TYR A 120 -4.48 -21.36 3.51
CA TYR A 120 -5.75 -21.17 2.79
C TYR A 120 -5.61 -20.22 1.61
N GLU A 121 -4.86 -19.14 1.83
CA GLU A 121 -4.56 -18.09 0.86
C GLU A 121 -3.14 -17.60 1.09
N ILE A 122 -2.45 -17.25 0.00
CA ILE A 122 -1.14 -16.61 0.01
C ILE A 122 -1.12 -15.46 -1.00
N ASN A 123 -0.75 -14.25 -0.57
CA ASN A 123 -0.48 -13.15 -1.49
C ASN A 123 0.95 -13.31 -2.02
N PHE A 124 1.08 -13.66 -3.31
CA PHE A 124 2.36 -13.86 -3.97
C PHE A 124 2.68 -12.70 -4.90
N CYS A 125 3.90 -12.17 -4.80
CA CYS A 125 4.32 -10.97 -5.52
C CYS A 125 5.46 -11.23 -6.48
N ILE A 126 5.42 -10.53 -7.63
CA ILE A 126 6.52 -10.38 -8.57
C ILE A 126 6.91 -8.91 -8.66
N GLN A 127 8.12 -8.64 -9.10
CA GLN A 127 8.64 -7.28 -9.23
C GLN A 127 9.00 -6.98 -10.67
N PHE A 128 8.44 -5.90 -11.20
CA PHE A 128 8.93 -5.27 -12.42
C PHE A 128 9.94 -4.17 -12.05
N PHE A 129 10.99 -4.03 -12.84
CA PHE A 129 12.04 -3.06 -12.56
C PHE A 129 12.72 -2.55 -13.83
N ALA A 130 13.34 -1.38 -13.72
CA ALA A 130 14.20 -0.81 -14.74
C ALA A 130 15.39 -0.12 -14.08
N GLU A 131 16.53 -0.15 -14.77
CA GLU A 131 17.79 0.46 -14.36
C GLU A 131 18.19 1.56 -15.33
N ASN A 132 19.04 2.49 -14.86
CA ASN A 132 19.55 3.61 -15.66
C ASN A 132 18.45 4.47 -16.28
N TYR A 133 17.30 4.61 -15.60
CA TYR A 133 16.17 5.40 -16.06
C TYR A 133 15.94 6.60 -15.14
N SER A 134 15.97 7.81 -15.72
CA SER A 134 15.71 9.04 -14.99
C SER A 134 14.24 9.43 -15.11
N LEU A 135 13.58 9.66 -13.99
CA LEU A 135 12.22 10.19 -13.96
C LEU A 135 12.11 11.39 -13.01
N ASP A 136 11.13 12.24 -13.26
CA ASP A 136 10.69 13.26 -12.31
C ASP A 136 9.64 12.64 -11.38
N PRO A 137 9.92 12.50 -10.08
CA PRO A 137 8.99 11.86 -9.16
C PRO A 137 7.66 12.62 -9.02
N LEU A 138 7.68 13.95 -9.03
CA LEU A 138 6.48 14.76 -8.89
C LEU A 138 5.59 14.68 -10.14
N GLU A 139 6.18 14.80 -11.32
CA GLU A 139 5.44 14.68 -12.57
C GLU A 139 4.89 13.25 -12.76
N THR A 140 5.70 12.24 -12.41
CA THR A 140 5.26 10.84 -12.42
C THR A 140 4.10 10.60 -11.47
N PHE A 141 4.14 11.21 -10.26
CA PHE A 141 3.04 11.13 -9.31
C PHE A 141 1.76 11.79 -9.83
N LYS A 142 1.84 12.99 -10.44
CA LYS A 142 0.69 13.65 -11.07
C LYS A 142 0.08 12.77 -12.17
N ASN A 143 0.93 12.20 -13.03
CA ASN A 143 0.49 11.31 -14.09
C ASN A 143 -0.15 10.02 -13.55
N LEU A 144 0.39 9.45 -12.47
CA LEU A 144 -0.16 8.28 -11.81
C LEU A 144 -1.55 8.58 -11.21
N LEU A 145 -1.71 9.73 -10.55
CA LEU A 145 -3.00 10.17 -10.01
C LEU A 145 -4.04 10.43 -11.10
N ALA A 146 -3.63 10.95 -12.25
CA ALA A 146 -4.53 11.17 -13.38
C ALA A 146 -5.09 9.84 -13.95
N VAL A 147 -4.27 8.78 -13.94
CA VAL A 147 -4.65 7.45 -14.45
C VAL A 147 -5.28 6.58 -13.37
N SER A 148 -4.90 6.74 -12.11
CA SER A 148 -5.33 5.90 -10.98
C SER A 148 -5.54 6.76 -9.71
N PRO A 149 -6.59 7.60 -9.68
CA PRO A 149 -6.89 8.42 -8.50
C PRO A 149 -7.42 7.53 -7.36
N ASN A 150 -6.64 7.41 -6.31
CA ASN A 150 -6.97 6.58 -5.15
C ASN A 150 -6.84 7.37 -3.83
N PRO A 151 -7.63 7.03 -2.79
CA PRO A 151 -7.76 7.86 -1.58
C PRO A 151 -6.52 7.91 -0.70
N PHE A 152 -5.66 6.89 -0.76
CA PHE A 152 -4.45 6.79 0.08
C PHE A 152 -3.18 6.95 -0.76
N SER A 153 -3.25 7.80 -1.79
CA SER A 153 -2.10 8.12 -2.62
C SER A 153 -1.12 9.02 -1.89
N CYS A 154 0.17 8.79 -2.09
CA CYS A 154 1.22 9.65 -1.54
C CYS A 154 2.45 9.73 -2.44
N LEU A 155 3.09 10.90 -2.44
CA LEU A 155 4.47 11.07 -2.88
C LEU A 155 5.32 11.21 -1.62
N TYR A 156 6.14 10.21 -1.33
CA TYR A 156 6.96 10.16 -0.15
C TYR A 156 8.44 10.13 -0.52
N LYS A 157 9.24 10.98 0.12
CA LYS A 157 10.67 11.12 -0.14
C LYS A 157 11.48 10.88 1.13
N ASN A 158 12.48 10.02 1.03
CA ASN A 158 13.53 9.88 2.03
C ASN A 158 14.89 9.92 1.32
N GLU A 159 15.65 11.01 1.52
CA GLU A 159 16.92 11.29 0.83
C GLU A 159 16.78 11.23 -0.72
N HIS A 160 17.36 10.20 -1.33
CA HIS A 160 17.33 9.94 -2.77
C HIS A 160 16.23 8.93 -3.18
N ASN A 161 15.53 8.37 -2.20
CA ASN A 161 14.49 7.37 -2.42
C ASN A 161 13.13 8.04 -2.48
N PHE A 162 12.33 7.67 -3.46
CA PHE A 162 10.98 8.17 -3.66
C PHE A 162 10.02 6.99 -3.73
N LEU A 163 8.93 7.09 -2.98
CA LEU A 163 7.76 6.25 -3.14
C LEU A 163 6.67 7.06 -3.83
N ILE A 164 6.27 6.62 -5.03
CA ILE A 164 5.20 7.21 -5.83
C ILE A 164 4.03 6.23 -5.76
N CYS A 165 3.07 6.49 -4.88
CA CYS A 165 2.07 5.52 -4.47
C CYS A 165 0.65 6.00 -4.81
N ALA A 166 -0.14 5.14 -5.46
CA ALA A 166 -1.57 5.34 -5.70
C ALA A 166 -2.38 4.23 -5.01
N SER A 167 -2.21 4.08 -3.70
CA SER A 167 -2.88 3.04 -2.93
C SER A 167 -4.38 3.30 -2.80
N PRO A 168 -5.21 2.28 -3.05
CA PRO A 168 -6.63 2.32 -2.74
C PRO A 168 -6.93 1.93 -1.29
N GLU A 169 -6.00 1.32 -0.56
CA GLU A 169 -6.27 0.56 0.66
C GLU A 169 -5.72 1.25 1.90
N ARG A 170 -6.56 1.33 2.95
CA ARG A 170 -6.15 1.71 4.30
C ARG A 170 -5.71 0.47 5.06
N PHE A 171 -4.56 0.56 5.72
CA PHE A 171 -4.15 -0.45 6.68
C PHE A 171 -4.87 -0.26 8.01
N LEU A 172 -4.55 0.79 8.73
CA LEU A 172 -5.16 1.12 10.01
C LEU A 172 -5.35 2.63 10.18
N GLN A 173 -6.47 3.04 10.75
CA GLN A 173 -6.70 4.39 11.24
C GLN A 173 -7.12 4.32 12.70
N LYS A 174 -6.57 5.22 13.51
CA LYS A 174 -6.99 5.42 14.90
C LYS A 174 -7.47 6.86 15.09
N GLU A 175 -8.65 7.03 15.65
CA GLU A 175 -9.18 8.31 16.07
C GLU A 175 -9.74 8.21 17.49
N GLY A 176 -9.12 8.92 18.42
CA GLY A 176 -9.39 8.73 19.83
C GLY A 176 -9.07 7.31 20.28
N LYS A 177 -10.09 6.59 20.76
CA LYS A 177 -9.98 5.17 21.14
C LYS A 177 -10.42 4.21 20.03
N GLN A 178 -11.10 4.69 18.98
CA GLN A 178 -11.56 3.85 17.90
C GLN A 178 -10.42 3.56 16.94
N ILE A 179 -10.28 2.30 16.55
CA ILE A 179 -9.40 1.88 15.48
C ILE A 179 -10.19 1.14 14.41
N ILE A 180 -9.86 1.37 13.14
CA ILE A 180 -10.50 0.71 12.00
C ILE A 180 -9.46 0.12 11.05
N SER A 181 -9.85 -1.01 10.42
CA SER A 181 -9.19 -1.61 9.27
C SER A 181 -10.22 -1.75 8.15
N GLN A 182 -9.82 -1.45 6.91
CA GLN A 182 -10.73 -1.45 5.77
C GLN A 182 -10.20 -2.32 4.62
N PRO A 183 -10.27 -3.66 4.77
CA PRO A 183 -9.83 -4.58 3.72
C PRO A 183 -10.68 -4.42 2.46
N ILE A 184 -10.01 -4.45 1.32
CA ILE A 184 -10.62 -4.36 -0.01
C ILE A 184 -10.43 -5.70 -0.71
N LYS A 185 -11.53 -6.28 -1.17
CA LYS A 185 -11.54 -7.41 -2.11
C LYS A 185 -12.70 -7.22 -3.08
N GLY A 186 -12.42 -7.39 -4.35
CA GLY A 186 -13.42 -7.18 -5.39
C GLY A 186 -13.37 -5.77 -5.97
N THR A 187 -13.17 -5.73 -7.29
CA THR A 187 -13.12 -4.48 -8.06
C THR A 187 -13.85 -4.67 -9.38
N ALA A 188 -14.70 -3.72 -9.74
CA ALA A 188 -15.35 -3.66 -11.06
C ALA A 188 -15.05 -2.32 -11.72
N ARG A 189 -14.77 -2.35 -13.05
CA ARG A 189 -14.53 -1.13 -13.81
C ARG A 189 -15.84 -0.37 -13.99
N ARG A 190 -15.79 0.95 -13.88
CA ARG A 190 -16.92 1.82 -14.19
C ARG A 190 -17.05 2.07 -15.68
N ASP A 191 -18.28 2.20 -16.13
CA ASP A 191 -18.62 2.65 -17.48
C ASP A 191 -19.26 4.04 -17.43
N LEU A 192 -18.40 5.06 -17.44
CA LEU A 192 -18.84 6.45 -17.33
C LEU A 192 -19.61 6.94 -18.56
N GLN A 193 -19.54 6.23 -19.70
CA GLN A 193 -20.24 6.57 -20.93
C GLN A 193 -21.64 5.96 -20.97
N ASN A 194 -21.86 4.84 -20.29
CA ASN A 194 -23.12 4.13 -20.27
C ASN A 194 -23.63 3.89 -18.84
N LYS A 195 -24.49 4.78 -18.35
CA LYS A 195 -25.05 4.71 -16.99
C LYS A 195 -25.75 3.39 -16.66
N ARG A 196 -26.40 2.75 -17.64
CA ARG A 196 -27.08 1.46 -17.42
C ARG A 196 -26.07 0.34 -17.22
N ASN A 197 -25.01 0.31 -18.02
CA ASN A 197 -23.91 -0.65 -17.85
C ASN A 197 -23.12 -0.37 -16.56
N ASP A 198 -22.86 0.90 -16.21
CA ASP A 198 -22.21 1.28 -14.96
C ASP A 198 -22.97 0.74 -13.72
N ALA A 199 -24.31 0.93 -13.70
CA ALA A 199 -25.16 0.38 -12.65
C ALA A 199 -25.15 -1.17 -12.62
N LEU A 200 -25.11 -1.81 -13.80
CA LEU A 200 -24.98 -3.27 -13.89
C LEU A 200 -23.65 -3.77 -13.30
N GLN A 201 -22.53 -3.12 -13.61
CA GLN A 201 -21.22 -3.47 -13.04
C GLN A 201 -21.22 -3.37 -11.52
N LYS A 202 -21.82 -2.31 -10.96
CA LYS A 202 -21.98 -2.15 -9.51
C LYS A 202 -22.79 -3.30 -8.90
N LYS A 203 -23.89 -3.66 -9.54
CA LYS A 203 -24.77 -4.77 -9.10
C LYS A 203 -24.05 -6.12 -9.17
N LEU A 204 -23.39 -6.42 -10.30
CA LEU A 204 -22.64 -7.67 -10.47
C LEU A 204 -21.55 -7.83 -9.42
N LEU A 205 -20.84 -6.75 -9.07
CA LEU A 205 -19.86 -6.77 -8.00
C LEU A 205 -20.51 -7.08 -6.65
N SER A 206 -21.62 -6.42 -6.31
CA SER A 206 -22.32 -6.64 -5.05
C SER A 206 -22.90 -8.05 -4.89
N GLU A 207 -23.26 -8.72 -5.98
CA GLU A 207 -23.84 -10.08 -6.00
C GLU A 207 -22.78 -11.18 -6.24
N SER A 208 -21.52 -10.81 -6.44
CA SER A 208 -20.44 -11.77 -6.73
C SER A 208 -20.10 -12.60 -5.50
N ARG A 209 -20.52 -13.87 -5.48
CA ARG A 209 -20.20 -14.79 -4.38
C ARG A 209 -18.69 -15.04 -4.21
N LYS A 210 -17.93 -15.00 -5.32
CA LYS A 210 -16.47 -15.13 -5.28
C LYS A 210 -15.87 -13.97 -4.49
N GLU A 211 -16.17 -12.73 -4.88
CA GLU A 211 -15.63 -11.52 -4.26
C GLU A 211 -16.07 -11.40 -2.79
N GLN A 212 -17.33 -11.76 -2.48
CA GLN A 212 -17.82 -11.82 -1.10
C GLN A 212 -17.06 -12.84 -0.26
N SER A 213 -16.78 -14.03 -0.79
CA SER A 213 -16.01 -15.07 -0.06
C SER A 213 -14.59 -14.62 0.24
N GLU A 214 -13.91 -14.01 -0.76
CA GLU A 214 -12.57 -13.47 -0.56
C GLU A 214 -12.56 -12.29 0.43
N ASN A 215 -13.61 -11.44 0.40
CA ASN A 215 -13.75 -10.33 1.33
C ASN A 215 -13.98 -10.82 2.77
N VAL A 216 -14.83 -11.85 2.99
CA VAL A 216 -15.02 -12.47 4.32
C VAL A 216 -13.70 -12.97 4.88
N MET A 217 -12.86 -13.63 4.08
CA MET A 217 -11.53 -14.08 4.54
C MET A 217 -10.67 -12.92 5.01
N ALA A 218 -10.63 -11.82 4.24
CA ALA A 218 -9.89 -10.62 4.61
C ALA A 218 -10.44 -9.96 5.88
N VAL A 219 -11.76 -9.94 6.05
CA VAL A 219 -12.45 -9.44 7.25
C VAL A 219 -12.09 -10.28 8.47
N ASP A 220 -12.10 -11.60 8.36
CA ASP A 220 -11.76 -12.50 9.49
C ASP A 220 -10.30 -12.33 9.91
N LEU A 221 -9.39 -12.12 8.96
CA LEU A 221 -7.99 -11.82 9.27
C LEU A 221 -7.85 -10.46 9.97
N ALA A 222 -8.55 -9.43 9.47
CA ALA A 222 -8.54 -8.12 10.11
C ALA A 222 -9.15 -8.17 11.54
N ARG A 223 -10.24 -8.93 11.74
CA ARG A 223 -10.80 -9.15 13.08
C ARG A 223 -9.80 -9.84 14.01
N ASN A 224 -9.12 -10.88 13.52
CA ASN A 224 -8.09 -11.58 14.29
C ASN A 224 -6.94 -10.64 14.67
N ASP A 225 -6.45 -9.82 13.72
CA ASP A 225 -5.38 -8.86 13.99
C ASP A 225 -5.84 -7.81 15.04
N LEU A 226 -7.03 -7.21 14.91
CA LEU A 226 -7.54 -6.23 15.85
C LEU A 226 -7.80 -6.85 17.26
N SER A 227 -8.29 -8.09 17.31
CA SER A 227 -8.59 -8.75 18.60
C SER A 227 -7.36 -8.98 19.48
N ARG A 228 -6.16 -8.86 18.94
CA ARG A 228 -4.90 -9.06 19.69
C ARG A 228 -4.53 -7.85 20.56
N PHE A 229 -5.07 -6.67 20.28
CA PHE A 229 -4.73 -5.43 20.98
C PHE A 229 -5.92 -4.53 21.33
N CYS A 230 -7.12 -4.81 20.81
CA CYS A 230 -8.33 -4.09 21.20
C CYS A 230 -8.90 -4.62 22.52
N GLU A 231 -9.73 -3.80 23.17
CA GLU A 231 -10.48 -4.21 24.35
C GLU A 231 -11.37 -5.43 24.06
N GLU A 232 -11.46 -6.36 25.00
CA GLU A 232 -12.23 -7.60 24.83
C GLU A 232 -13.70 -7.31 24.48
N GLY A 233 -14.20 -7.98 23.45
CA GLY A 233 -15.57 -7.84 22.97
C GLY A 233 -15.86 -6.56 22.17
N SER A 234 -14.86 -5.68 21.98
CA SER A 234 -15.05 -4.42 21.25
C SER A 234 -14.91 -4.55 19.72
N VAL A 235 -14.29 -5.64 19.24
CA VAL A 235 -14.06 -5.82 17.81
C VAL A 235 -15.33 -6.26 17.10
N GLN A 236 -15.77 -5.46 16.13
CA GLN A 236 -16.98 -5.72 15.35
C GLN A 236 -16.80 -5.39 13.87
N VAL A 237 -17.66 -5.93 13.02
CA VAL A 237 -17.75 -5.60 11.61
C VAL A 237 -18.87 -4.57 11.47
N SER A 238 -18.52 -3.29 11.32
CA SER A 238 -19.50 -2.20 11.20
C SER A 238 -20.07 -2.09 9.79
N GLU A 239 -19.33 -2.56 8.78
CA GLU A 239 -19.84 -2.64 7.41
C GLU A 239 -19.26 -3.90 6.73
N LEU A 240 -20.13 -4.67 6.07
CA LEU A 240 -19.75 -5.86 5.31
C LEU A 240 -20.21 -5.70 3.85
N PHE A 241 -19.29 -5.91 2.88
CA PHE A 241 -19.53 -5.82 1.45
C PHE A 241 -20.02 -4.46 0.95
N GLY A 242 -19.61 -3.35 1.57
CA GLY A 242 -19.94 -2.01 1.09
C GLY A 242 -19.38 -1.77 -0.33
N ILE A 243 -20.22 -1.26 -1.25
CA ILE A 243 -19.76 -0.95 -2.62
C ILE A 243 -19.50 0.54 -2.76
N TYR A 244 -18.23 0.90 -2.81
CA TYR A 244 -17.75 2.27 -2.91
C TYR A 244 -17.47 2.65 -4.36
N SER A 245 -17.89 3.86 -4.74
CA SER A 245 -17.73 4.39 -6.09
C SER A 245 -16.50 5.32 -6.12
N PHE A 246 -15.47 4.90 -6.82
CA PHE A 246 -14.32 5.73 -7.16
C PHE A 246 -14.44 6.26 -8.61
N PRO A 247 -13.60 7.20 -9.03
CA PRO A 247 -13.72 7.77 -10.37
C PRO A 247 -13.75 6.73 -11.50
N GLN A 248 -12.96 5.66 -11.40
CA GLN A 248 -12.79 4.67 -12.47
C GLN A 248 -13.27 3.26 -12.13
N VAL A 249 -13.48 2.98 -10.83
CA VAL A 249 -13.82 1.63 -10.36
C VAL A 249 -14.85 1.67 -9.25
N TYR A 250 -15.58 0.58 -9.11
CA TYR A 250 -16.27 0.18 -7.89
C TYR A 250 -15.37 -0.76 -7.09
N GLN A 251 -15.32 -0.59 -5.78
CA GLN A 251 -14.58 -1.49 -4.89
C GLN A 251 -15.52 -2.00 -3.80
N MET A 252 -15.37 -3.28 -3.45
CA MET A 252 -16.03 -3.87 -2.30
C MET A 252 -15.12 -3.74 -1.08
N ILE A 253 -15.56 -2.94 -0.11
CA ILE A 253 -14.83 -2.61 1.09
C ILE A 253 -15.66 -3.05 2.29
N SER A 254 -15.02 -3.71 3.25
CA SER A 254 -15.62 -3.96 4.55
C SER A 254 -14.87 -3.19 5.62
N THR A 255 -15.55 -2.82 6.70
CA THR A 255 -14.96 -2.10 7.81
C THR A 255 -15.02 -2.95 9.06
N VAL A 256 -13.85 -3.21 9.63
CA VAL A 256 -13.68 -3.83 10.95
C VAL A 256 -13.18 -2.76 11.90
N GLU A 257 -13.83 -2.65 13.04
CA GLU A 257 -13.49 -1.63 14.05
C GLU A 257 -13.35 -2.25 15.43
N GLY A 258 -12.63 -1.56 16.30
CA GLY A 258 -12.44 -1.95 17.68
C GLY A 258 -12.09 -0.75 18.55
N ILE A 259 -12.14 -0.93 19.86
CA ILE A 259 -11.73 0.05 20.85
C ILE A 259 -10.37 -0.35 21.40
N VAL A 260 -9.42 0.56 21.37
CA VAL A 260 -8.09 0.33 21.93
C VAL A 260 -7.98 0.89 23.34
N PRO A 261 -7.15 0.29 24.22
CA PRO A 261 -6.82 0.85 25.52
C PRO A 261 -6.29 2.28 25.40
N VAL A 262 -6.55 3.12 26.41
CA VAL A 262 -6.20 4.57 26.37
C VAL A 262 -4.72 4.80 26.10
N ASN A 263 -3.85 3.97 26.67
CA ASN A 263 -2.40 4.15 26.63
C ASN A 263 -1.72 3.13 25.69
N ILE A 264 -2.43 2.61 24.69
CA ILE A 264 -1.80 1.70 23.75
C ILE A 264 -0.74 2.41 22.92
N ASN A 265 0.42 1.81 22.80
CA ASN A 265 1.47 2.30 21.93
C ASN A 265 1.28 1.79 20.50
N LEU A 266 1.59 2.63 19.51
CA LEU A 266 1.54 2.23 18.11
C LEU A 266 2.49 1.06 17.80
N ALA A 267 3.63 0.99 18.47
CA ALA A 267 4.56 -0.13 18.30
C ALA A 267 3.89 -1.48 18.64
N ASP A 268 3.08 -1.55 19.70
CA ASP A 268 2.37 -2.76 20.10
C ASP A 268 1.29 -3.14 19.05
N ILE A 269 0.62 -2.13 18.48
CA ILE A 269 -0.34 -2.35 17.38
C ILE A 269 0.36 -2.91 16.15
N ILE A 270 1.52 -2.35 15.79
CA ILE A 270 2.31 -2.82 14.64
C ILE A 270 2.83 -4.23 14.88
N ASP A 271 3.37 -4.55 16.06
CA ASP A 271 3.83 -5.91 16.38
C ASP A 271 2.70 -6.95 16.27
N ALA A 272 1.50 -6.57 16.67
CA ALA A 272 0.34 -7.44 16.63
C ALA A 272 -0.26 -7.64 15.23
N ALA A 273 -0.38 -6.56 14.43
CA ALA A 273 -1.14 -6.55 13.19
C ALA A 273 -0.27 -6.64 11.93
N PHE A 274 1.01 -6.27 12.01
CA PHE A 274 1.89 -6.18 10.84
C PHE A 274 2.69 -7.49 10.61
N PRO A 275 3.06 -7.86 9.38
CA PRO A 275 2.53 -7.29 8.14
C PRO A 275 1.04 -7.57 7.98
N MET A 276 0.34 -6.67 7.24
CA MET A 276 -1.10 -6.76 7.07
C MET A 276 -1.52 -8.06 6.38
N ALA A 277 -2.67 -8.57 6.79
CA ALA A 277 -3.19 -9.85 6.30
C ALA A 277 -3.48 -9.84 4.79
N SER A 278 -3.93 -8.71 4.24
CA SER A 278 -4.21 -8.55 2.81
C SER A 278 -2.96 -8.73 1.93
N MET A 279 -1.78 -8.51 2.51
CA MET A 279 -0.49 -8.65 1.81
C MET A 279 0.27 -9.93 2.18
N THR A 280 -0.29 -10.76 3.06
CA THR A 280 0.29 -12.04 3.47
C THR A 280 -0.63 -13.20 3.14
N GLY A 281 -1.55 -13.54 4.01
CA GLY A 281 -2.51 -14.65 3.90
C GLY A 281 -2.72 -15.38 5.22
N ALA A 282 -3.31 -16.55 5.17
CA ALA A 282 -3.69 -17.33 6.34
C ALA A 282 -3.25 -18.79 6.26
N PRO A 283 -2.64 -19.36 7.33
CA PRO A 283 -2.16 -18.72 8.56
C PRO A 283 -0.90 -17.86 8.32
N LYS A 284 -0.84 -16.67 8.92
CA LYS A 284 0.19 -15.65 8.64
C LYS A 284 1.62 -16.20 8.71
N LYS A 285 1.98 -16.91 9.80
CA LYS A 285 3.34 -17.46 10.01
C LYS A 285 3.77 -18.39 8.87
N LYS A 286 2.92 -19.34 8.51
CA LYS A 286 3.22 -20.33 7.45
C LYS A 286 3.32 -19.66 6.08
N VAL A 287 2.42 -18.73 5.81
CA VAL A 287 2.46 -17.96 4.56
C VAL A 287 3.74 -17.15 4.44
N MET A 288 4.22 -16.50 5.50
CA MET A 288 5.48 -15.77 5.48
C MET A 288 6.70 -16.68 5.19
N GLU A 289 6.69 -17.93 5.67
CA GLU A 289 7.71 -18.92 5.31
C GLU A 289 7.69 -19.23 3.80
N LEU A 290 6.49 -19.43 3.24
CA LEU A 290 6.32 -19.71 1.81
C LEU A 290 6.70 -18.50 0.93
N ILE A 291 6.33 -17.29 1.34
CA ILE A 291 6.75 -16.05 0.67
C ILE A 291 8.28 -15.99 0.57
N ARG A 292 8.99 -16.20 1.67
CA ARG A 292 10.47 -16.23 1.68
C ARG A 292 11.07 -17.32 0.79
N GLN A 293 10.38 -18.45 0.68
CA GLN A 293 10.84 -19.58 -0.12
C GLN A 293 10.69 -19.31 -1.62
N TYR A 294 9.62 -18.65 -2.05
CA TYR A 294 9.23 -18.54 -3.44
C TYR A 294 9.45 -17.16 -4.07
N GLU A 295 9.39 -16.06 -3.29
CA GLU A 295 9.70 -14.73 -3.81
C GLU A 295 11.22 -14.55 -3.95
N LYS A 296 11.65 -13.96 -5.08
CA LYS A 296 13.07 -13.78 -5.39
C LYS A 296 13.69 -12.51 -4.82
N THR A 297 12.86 -11.57 -4.38
CA THR A 297 13.30 -10.29 -3.82
C THR A 297 12.54 -9.96 -2.56
N ASN A 298 13.20 -9.30 -1.63
CA ASN A 298 12.54 -8.74 -0.46
C ASN A 298 11.61 -7.62 -0.92
N ARG A 299 10.44 -7.51 -0.29
CA ARG A 299 9.43 -6.52 -0.66
C ARG A 299 9.82 -5.09 -0.32
N GLY A 300 10.68 -4.90 0.68
CA GLY A 300 11.09 -3.57 1.14
C GLY A 300 9.90 -2.74 1.63
N ILE A 301 9.79 -1.49 1.15
CA ILE A 301 8.66 -0.61 1.51
C ILE A 301 7.34 -1.06 0.85
N PHE A 302 7.39 -1.80 -0.27
CA PHE A 302 6.19 -2.40 -0.88
C PHE A 302 5.57 -3.44 0.06
N SER A 303 4.26 -3.51 0.14
CA SER A 303 3.51 -4.29 1.15
C SER A 303 3.75 -3.84 2.59
N GLY A 304 4.49 -2.77 2.78
CA GLY A 304 4.59 -2.02 4.02
C GLY A 304 3.50 -0.97 4.14
N THR A 305 3.74 0.03 4.95
CA THR A 305 2.77 1.09 5.24
C THR A 305 3.44 2.45 5.35
N VAL A 306 2.80 3.48 4.82
CA VAL A 306 3.20 4.89 4.95
C VAL A 306 2.03 5.67 5.51
N GLY A 307 2.30 6.59 6.43
CA GLY A 307 1.26 7.40 7.03
C GLY A 307 1.77 8.49 7.95
N TYR A 308 0.89 8.94 8.81
CA TYR A 308 1.19 10.00 9.77
C TYR A 308 0.57 9.72 11.13
N ILE A 309 1.17 10.35 12.14
CA ILE A 309 0.71 10.37 13.52
C ILE A 309 0.52 11.84 13.89
N THR A 310 -0.65 12.16 14.45
CA THR A 310 -0.96 13.53 14.91
C THR A 310 -0.41 13.78 16.31
N PRO A 311 -0.34 15.07 16.78
CA PRO A 311 -0.01 15.41 18.16
C PRO A 311 -0.93 14.74 19.20
N LYS A 312 -2.16 14.39 18.82
CA LYS A 312 -3.15 13.69 19.66
C LYS A 312 -3.02 12.16 19.61
N LYS A 313 -1.92 11.64 19.08
CA LYS A 313 -1.68 10.19 18.90
C LYS A 313 -2.75 9.48 18.04
N ASN A 314 -3.48 10.23 17.19
CA ASN A 314 -4.27 9.66 16.11
C ASN A 314 -3.34 9.35 14.94
N PHE A 315 -3.68 8.37 14.12
CA PHE A 315 -2.89 8.03 12.95
C PHE A 315 -3.75 7.49 11.81
N ASP A 316 -3.23 7.60 10.60
CA ASP A 316 -3.81 6.98 9.40
C ASP A 316 -2.68 6.45 8.52
N PHE A 317 -2.69 5.15 8.26
CA PHE A 317 -1.68 4.43 7.51
C PHE A 317 -2.31 3.68 6.34
N ASN A 318 -1.69 3.79 5.16
CA ASN A 318 -2.10 3.06 3.97
C ASN A 318 -1.43 1.67 3.89
N VAL A 319 -1.82 0.88 2.90
CA VAL A 319 -1.05 -0.27 2.41
C VAL A 319 -0.24 0.18 1.20
N VAL A 320 1.08 -0.01 1.20
CA VAL A 320 1.91 0.38 0.06
C VAL A 320 1.76 -0.63 -1.08
N ILE A 321 0.81 -0.34 -1.97
CA ILE A 321 0.54 -1.07 -3.21
C ILE A 321 0.30 -0.09 -4.35
N ARG A 322 0.28 -0.56 -5.60
CA ARG A 322 0.10 0.31 -6.79
C ARG A 322 1.12 1.45 -6.81
N SER A 323 2.37 1.13 -6.54
CA SER A 323 3.43 2.10 -6.28
C SER A 323 4.69 1.83 -7.09
N ILE A 324 5.41 2.92 -7.38
CA ILE A 324 6.76 2.90 -7.92
C ILE A 324 7.71 3.27 -6.79
N VAL A 325 8.73 2.48 -6.60
CA VAL A 325 9.88 2.77 -5.75
C VAL A 325 11.01 3.23 -6.67
N TYR A 326 11.52 4.44 -6.47
CA TYR A 326 12.55 5.04 -7.31
C TYR A 326 13.72 5.57 -6.50
N ASN A 327 14.93 5.23 -6.90
CA ASN A 327 16.14 5.81 -6.34
C ASN A 327 16.79 6.75 -7.36
N ALA A 328 16.78 8.05 -7.04
CA ALA A 328 17.29 9.10 -7.95
C ALA A 328 18.82 9.07 -8.10
N LYS A 329 19.56 8.49 -7.14
CA LYS A 329 21.02 8.39 -7.19
C LYS A 329 21.47 7.26 -8.13
N THR A 330 20.86 6.10 -8.03
CA THR A 330 21.16 4.93 -8.86
C THR A 330 20.37 4.93 -10.17
N LYS A 331 19.34 5.78 -10.29
CA LYS A 331 18.40 5.81 -11.41
C LYS A 331 17.72 4.46 -11.64
N SER A 332 17.42 3.76 -10.56
CA SER A 332 16.71 2.49 -10.58
C SER A 332 15.29 2.68 -10.11
N LEU A 333 14.35 2.01 -10.73
CA LEU A 333 12.96 1.96 -10.31
C LEU A 333 12.47 0.52 -10.26
N SER A 334 11.51 0.29 -9.35
CA SER A 334 10.77 -0.96 -9.28
C SER A 334 9.30 -0.72 -8.94
N PHE A 335 8.44 -1.62 -9.37
CA PHE A 335 7.01 -1.61 -9.04
C PHE A 335 6.53 -3.05 -8.88
N PRO A 336 6.53 -3.54 -7.63
CA PRO A 336 6.04 -4.87 -7.34
C PRO A 336 4.51 -4.93 -7.46
N VAL A 337 4.01 -6.10 -7.85
CA VAL A 337 2.59 -6.43 -7.95
C VAL A 337 2.37 -7.85 -7.45
N GLY A 338 1.17 -8.14 -6.95
CA GLY A 338 0.83 -9.48 -6.50
C GLY A 338 -0.65 -9.76 -6.52
N GLY A 339 -1.00 -11.00 -6.25
CA GLY A 339 -2.37 -11.48 -6.15
C GLY A 339 -2.54 -12.51 -5.03
N GLY A 340 -3.77 -12.64 -4.54
CA GLY A 340 -4.14 -13.67 -3.58
C GLY A 340 -4.32 -15.01 -4.29
N ILE A 341 -3.45 -15.95 -3.99
CA ILE A 341 -3.47 -17.30 -4.55
C ILE A 341 -4.27 -18.20 -3.61
N THR A 342 -5.29 -18.83 -4.15
CA THR A 342 -6.15 -19.80 -3.48
C THR A 342 -6.10 -21.15 -4.20
N TRP A 343 -6.80 -22.12 -3.67
CA TRP A 343 -6.97 -23.42 -4.36
C TRP A 343 -7.59 -23.29 -5.75
N LEU A 344 -8.51 -22.33 -5.93
CA LEU A 344 -9.23 -22.10 -7.20
C LEU A 344 -8.45 -21.25 -8.21
N SER A 345 -7.31 -20.69 -7.83
CA SER A 345 -6.51 -19.84 -8.72
C SER A 345 -6.00 -20.60 -9.95
N GLU A 346 -6.11 -19.97 -11.11
CA GLU A 346 -5.58 -20.47 -12.38
C GLU A 346 -4.26 -19.74 -12.68
N PRO A 347 -3.11 -20.44 -12.74
CA PRO A 347 -1.79 -19.80 -12.78
C PRO A 347 -1.60 -18.75 -13.88
N GLU A 348 -2.13 -19.03 -15.07
CA GLU A 348 -2.06 -18.13 -16.23
C GLU A 348 -2.86 -16.86 -16.00
N LYS A 349 -4.07 -16.98 -15.43
CA LYS A 349 -4.94 -15.84 -15.13
C LYS A 349 -4.37 -14.98 -14.00
N GLU A 350 -3.75 -15.60 -13.00
CA GLU A 350 -3.07 -14.87 -11.92
C GLU A 350 -1.88 -14.05 -12.45
N TYR A 351 -1.13 -14.58 -13.42
CA TYR A 351 -0.08 -13.80 -14.08
C TYR A 351 -0.65 -12.64 -14.88
N GLU A 352 -1.71 -12.86 -15.64
CA GLU A 352 -2.41 -11.82 -16.41
C GLU A 352 -2.97 -10.72 -15.47
N GLU A 353 -3.48 -11.09 -14.30
CA GLU A 353 -3.93 -10.15 -13.28
C GLU A 353 -2.77 -9.30 -12.72
N CYS A 354 -1.60 -9.90 -12.47
CA CYS A 354 -0.39 -9.17 -12.07
C CYS A 354 0.01 -8.14 -13.14
N VAL A 355 0.03 -8.53 -14.41
CA VAL A 355 0.34 -7.63 -15.54
C VAL A 355 -0.71 -6.52 -15.64
N LEU A 356 -1.98 -6.83 -15.47
CA LEU A 356 -3.07 -5.84 -15.47
C LEU A 356 -2.92 -4.84 -14.33
N LYS A 357 -2.55 -5.29 -13.12
CA LYS A 357 -2.29 -4.40 -11.97
C LYS A 357 -1.09 -3.47 -12.21
N ALA A 358 -0.09 -3.92 -12.98
CA ALA A 358 1.07 -3.12 -13.38
C ALA A 358 0.78 -2.13 -14.52
N SER A 359 -0.30 -2.34 -15.28
CA SER A 359 -0.56 -1.66 -16.56
C SER A 359 -0.65 -0.13 -16.45
N ALA A 360 -1.23 0.40 -15.38
CA ALA A 360 -1.32 1.84 -15.15
C ALA A 360 0.08 2.46 -14.99
N ILE A 361 0.96 1.81 -14.23
CA ILE A 361 2.35 2.23 -14.03
C ILE A 361 3.12 2.11 -15.35
N MET A 362 3.02 1.00 -16.06
CA MET A 362 3.68 0.79 -17.34
C MET A 362 3.27 1.86 -18.36
N LYS A 363 1.98 2.20 -18.40
CA LYS A 363 1.44 3.25 -19.29
C LYS A 363 2.06 4.62 -19.02
N ILE A 364 2.14 5.06 -17.76
CA ILE A 364 2.72 6.38 -17.43
C ILE A 364 4.24 6.43 -17.64
N LEU A 365 4.91 5.27 -17.60
CA LEU A 365 6.33 5.13 -17.92
C LEU A 365 6.59 5.03 -19.44
N GLY A 366 5.54 5.10 -20.28
CA GLY A 366 5.67 5.00 -21.74
C GLY A 366 5.97 3.59 -22.26
N TYR A 367 5.84 2.56 -21.40
CA TYR A 367 6.04 1.17 -21.80
C TYR A 367 4.79 0.60 -22.47
N ARG A 368 4.91 0.11 -23.71
CA ARG A 368 3.82 -0.57 -24.41
C ARG A 368 3.95 -2.07 -24.19
N LEU A 369 2.95 -2.65 -23.53
CA LEU A 369 2.87 -4.11 -23.40
C LEU A 369 2.64 -4.74 -24.79
N PRO A 370 3.48 -5.71 -25.21
CA PRO A 370 3.37 -6.29 -26.55
C PRO A 370 2.07 -7.07 -26.80
N TYR A 371 1.27 -7.37 -25.79
CA TYR A 371 0.12 -8.29 -25.87
C TYR A 371 -1.19 -7.81 -25.20
N LEU A 372 -1.28 -6.58 -24.72
CA LEU A 372 -2.57 -6.01 -24.25
C LEU A 372 -3.18 -5.19 -25.39
N ILE A 373 -3.94 -5.82 -26.26
CA ILE A 373 -5.00 -5.16 -27.02
C ILE A 373 -6.14 -4.91 -26.01
N LEU A 374 -6.25 -3.66 -25.55
CA LEU A 374 -7.38 -3.18 -24.73
C LEU A 374 -8.62 -2.99 -25.61
#